data_0543a05fafd6eef556b2c1735499f901
#
_entry.id   0543a05fafd6eef556b2c1735499f901
#
_cell.length_a   1.000
_cell.length_b   1.000
_cell.length_c   1.000
_cell.angle_alpha   90.00
_cell.angle_beta   90.00
_cell.angle_gamma   90.00
#
_symmetry.space_group_name_H-M   'P 1'
#
loop_
_entity.id
_entity.type
_entity.pdbx_description
1 polymer ?
#
loop_
_entity_poly.entity_id
_entity_poly.type
_entity_poly.pdbx_seq_one_letter_code
_entity_poly.pdbx_strand_id
1 'polypeptide(L)'
;EAEGKGWTGRVIAGRSHGVESPVRSPENGGCWYFDVKLDPHGWVFQEIPHGWNAFVYVLEGGVSIGEDKTEHEQYNTLVLSNPGLHTDTADEAKHVLSNRDGVKITNPTEKPARLAVIAGQPLDHKVVQYGPFVMNSMQEVYQAVEDFQAARNGFERAASWQSEIGKPLRM
;
A
#
# COMPACT_ATOMS: atom_id res chain seq x y z
N GLU A 1 -13.83 7.91 -9.81
CA GLU A 1 -13.67 6.49 -10.19
C GLU A 1 -12.96 6.41 -11.52
N ALA A 2 -12.12 5.42 -11.71
CA ALA A 2 -11.51 5.07 -12.98
C ALA A 2 -12.14 3.77 -13.48
N GLU A 3 -12.29 3.62 -14.79
CA GLU A 3 -12.92 2.43 -15.37
C GLU A 3 -12.29 2.06 -16.71
N GLY A 4 -12.48 0.81 -17.10
CA GLY A 4 -12.07 0.27 -18.39
C GLY A 4 -12.81 -1.01 -18.70
N LYS A 5 -12.44 -1.67 -19.79
CA LYS A 5 -13.09 -2.91 -20.19
C LYS A 5 -12.76 -4.03 -19.18
N GLY A 6 -13.78 -4.47 -18.43
CA GLY A 6 -13.67 -5.57 -17.47
C GLY A 6 -13.06 -5.19 -16.12
N TRP A 7 -13.01 -3.90 -15.78
CA TRP A 7 -12.58 -3.43 -14.48
C TRP A 7 -13.13 -2.05 -14.13
N THR A 8 -13.25 -1.80 -12.82
CA THR A 8 -13.53 -0.49 -12.24
C THR A 8 -12.60 -0.25 -11.05
N GLY A 9 -12.27 1.01 -10.77
CA GLY A 9 -11.37 1.35 -9.68
C GLY A 9 -11.70 2.67 -9.01
N ARG A 10 -11.56 2.69 -7.69
CA ARG A 10 -11.61 3.92 -6.90
C ARG A 10 -10.20 4.36 -6.55
N VAL A 11 -9.82 5.56 -6.98
CA VAL A 11 -8.55 6.18 -6.62
C VAL A 11 -8.72 6.84 -5.26
N ILE A 12 -8.22 6.19 -4.20
CA ILE A 12 -8.31 6.68 -2.81
C ILE A 12 -7.19 7.68 -2.55
N ALA A 13 -5.97 7.38 -3.00
CA ALA A 13 -4.83 8.28 -2.98
C ALA A 13 -3.99 8.09 -4.25
N GLY A 14 -3.37 9.15 -4.75
CA GLY A 14 -2.57 9.14 -5.97
C GLY A 14 -3.39 9.32 -7.24
N ARG A 15 -2.93 8.75 -8.34
CA ARG A 15 -3.57 8.87 -9.66
C ARG A 15 -3.58 7.55 -10.41
N SER A 16 -4.63 7.29 -11.18
CA SER A 16 -4.77 6.11 -12.01
C SER A 16 -5.65 6.41 -13.23
N HIS A 17 -5.24 5.99 -14.41
CA HIS A 17 -6.03 6.09 -15.67
C HIS A 17 -6.67 7.48 -15.89
N GLY A 18 -5.90 8.55 -15.66
CA GLY A 18 -6.37 9.93 -15.83
C GLY A 18 -7.21 10.49 -14.69
N VAL A 19 -7.51 9.68 -13.66
CA VAL A 19 -8.22 10.11 -12.45
C VAL A 19 -7.21 10.38 -11.34
N GLU A 20 -7.32 11.53 -10.70
CA GLU A 20 -6.51 11.91 -9.55
C GLU A 20 -7.37 12.03 -8.30
N SER A 21 -6.88 11.55 -7.17
CA SER A 21 -7.55 11.69 -5.88
C SER A 21 -7.39 13.10 -5.33
N PRO A 22 -8.44 13.66 -4.70
CA PRO A 22 -8.32 14.92 -3.95
C PRO A 22 -7.52 14.76 -2.65
N VAL A 23 -7.24 13.54 -2.21
CA VAL A 23 -6.43 13.28 -1.02
C VAL A 23 -4.97 13.57 -1.34
N ARG A 24 -4.40 14.55 -0.62
CA ARG A 24 -2.99 14.90 -0.78
C ARG A 24 -2.11 13.85 -0.13
N SER A 25 -1.11 13.39 -0.87
CA SER A 25 -0.02 12.63 -0.28
C SER A 25 0.84 13.54 0.60
N PRO A 26 1.51 13.01 1.64
CA PRO A 26 2.55 13.74 2.38
C PRO A 26 3.60 14.32 1.42
N GLU A 27 4.18 15.46 1.76
CA GLU A 27 5.24 16.10 0.95
C GLU A 27 6.44 15.17 0.75
N ASN A 28 6.76 14.39 1.80
CA ASN A 28 7.79 13.35 1.76
C ASN A 28 7.12 11.99 1.82
N GLY A 29 7.38 11.14 0.84
CA GLY A 29 6.84 9.79 0.79
C GLY A 29 5.44 9.76 0.19
N GLY A 30 5.36 9.80 -1.14
CA GLY A 30 4.10 9.60 -1.84
C GLY A 30 3.48 8.25 -1.47
N CYS A 31 2.16 8.22 -1.36
CA CYS A 31 1.40 6.99 -1.16
C CYS A 31 0.27 6.94 -2.18
N TRP A 32 0.18 5.84 -2.90
CA TRP A 32 -0.94 5.55 -3.79
C TRP A 32 -1.75 4.39 -3.22
N TYR A 33 -3.07 4.53 -3.32
CA TYR A 33 -3.99 3.52 -2.83
C TYR A 33 -5.21 3.43 -3.76
N PHE A 34 -5.44 2.25 -4.32
CA PHE A 34 -6.52 1.95 -5.23
C PHE A 34 -7.35 0.77 -4.73
N ASP A 35 -8.67 0.88 -4.80
CA ASP A 35 -9.62 -0.21 -4.61
C ASP A 35 -10.12 -0.61 -6.00
N VAL A 36 -9.76 -1.78 -6.47
CA VAL A 36 -9.99 -2.26 -7.84
C VAL A 36 -10.94 -3.45 -7.82
N LYS A 37 -11.90 -3.44 -8.72
CA LYS A 37 -12.79 -4.57 -9.01
C LYS A 37 -12.52 -5.06 -10.43
N LEU A 38 -12.38 -6.36 -10.59
CA LEU A 38 -12.22 -7.02 -11.87
C LEU A 38 -13.44 -7.92 -12.14
N ASP A 39 -14.02 -7.76 -13.32
CA ASP A 39 -15.01 -8.70 -13.81
C ASP A 39 -14.38 -10.10 -14.04
N PRO A 40 -15.17 -11.17 -14.22
CA PRO A 40 -14.64 -12.43 -14.68
C PRO A 40 -13.80 -12.24 -15.94
N HIS A 41 -12.57 -12.80 -15.95
CA HIS A 41 -11.57 -12.66 -17.01
C HIS A 41 -11.15 -11.22 -17.34
N GLY A 42 -11.53 -10.25 -16.48
CA GLY A 42 -11.09 -8.87 -16.59
C GLY A 42 -9.63 -8.70 -16.20
N TRP A 43 -9.03 -7.62 -16.65
CA TRP A 43 -7.66 -7.26 -16.28
C TRP A 43 -7.47 -5.75 -16.26
N VAL A 44 -6.47 -5.31 -15.49
CA VAL A 44 -6.03 -3.92 -15.44
C VAL A 44 -4.51 -3.86 -15.44
N PHE A 45 -3.94 -2.85 -16.07
CA PHE A 45 -2.54 -2.49 -15.89
C PHE A 45 -2.46 -1.24 -15.01
N GLN A 46 -1.99 -1.40 -13.79
CA GLN A 46 -1.82 -0.28 -12.86
C GLN A 46 -0.41 0.25 -12.96
N GLU A 47 -0.27 1.49 -13.45
CA GLU A 47 1.01 2.21 -13.41
C GLU A 47 1.43 2.48 -11.97
N ILE A 48 2.71 2.30 -11.68
CA ILE A 48 3.34 2.60 -10.40
C ILE A 48 4.60 3.41 -10.68
N PRO A 49 4.87 4.49 -9.96
CA PRO A 49 6.07 5.29 -10.20
C PRO A 49 7.34 4.46 -10.06
N HIS A 50 8.31 4.72 -10.92
CA HIS A 50 9.60 4.03 -10.90
C HIS A 50 10.24 4.09 -9.52
N GLY A 51 10.78 2.96 -9.07
CA GLY A 51 11.46 2.85 -7.78
C GLY A 51 10.56 2.82 -6.54
N TRP A 52 9.23 2.83 -6.72
CA TRP A 52 8.32 2.71 -5.58
C TRP A 52 8.13 1.25 -5.17
N ASN A 53 7.99 1.04 -3.87
CA ASN A 53 7.53 -0.24 -3.33
C ASN A 53 6.02 -0.37 -3.54
N ALA A 54 5.57 -1.57 -3.88
CA ALA A 54 4.14 -1.82 -4.03
C ALA A 54 3.74 -3.23 -3.61
N PHE A 55 2.47 -3.38 -3.28
CA PHE A 55 1.85 -4.69 -3.07
C PHE A 55 0.39 -4.68 -3.47
N VAL A 56 -0.12 -5.87 -3.76
CA VAL A 56 -1.53 -6.14 -4.02
C VAL A 56 -2.09 -6.98 -2.87
N TYR A 57 -3.22 -6.58 -2.31
CA TYR A 57 -3.96 -7.37 -1.33
C TYR A 57 -5.28 -7.82 -1.92
N VAL A 58 -5.50 -9.13 -1.98
CA VAL A 58 -6.71 -9.74 -2.55
C VAL A 58 -7.81 -9.74 -1.50
N LEU A 59 -8.87 -8.98 -1.74
CA LEU A 59 -10.03 -8.84 -0.84
C LEU A 59 -11.11 -9.89 -1.12
N GLU A 60 -11.36 -10.18 -2.40
CA GLU A 60 -12.38 -11.14 -2.85
C GLU A 60 -11.92 -11.81 -4.14
N GLY A 61 -12.27 -13.08 -4.32
CA GLY A 61 -11.99 -13.86 -5.53
C GLY A 61 -10.52 -14.25 -5.64
N GLY A 62 -10.05 -14.40 -6.87
CA GLY A 62 -8.69 -14.78 -7.21
C GLY A 62 -8.10 -13.91 -8.31
N VAL A 63 -6.79 -13.66 -8.24
CA VAL A 63 -6.06 -12.87 -9.24
C VAL A 63 -4.72 -13.51 -9.60
N SER A 64 -4.22 -13.21 -10.79
CA SER A 64 -2.84 -13.48 -11.19
C SER A 64 -2.11 -12.18 -11.51
N ILE A 65 -0.77 -12.16 -11.33
CA ILE A 65 0.06 -10.97 -11.42
C ILE A 65 1.10 -11.12 -12.53
N GLY A 66 1.22 -10.11 -13.37
CA GLY A 66 2.21 -10.07 -14.45
C GLY A 66 1.96 -11.15 -15.50
N GLU A 67 3.01 -11.86 -15.85
CA GLU A 67 2.97 -12.99 -16.79
C GLU A 67 2.79 -14.35 -16.07
N ASP A 68 2.87 -14.36 -14.75
CA ASP A 68 2.59 -15.55 -13.95
C ASP A 68 1.08 -15.84 -13.98
N LYS A 69 0.74 -17.09 -14.29
CA LYS A 69 -0.64 -17.57 -14.35
C LYS A 69 -1.10 -18.18 -13.02
N THR A 70 -0.25 -18.16 -12.00
CA THR A 70 -0.60 -18.66 -10.67
C THR A 70 -1.75 -17.83 -10.13
N GLU A 71 -2.83 -18.47 -9.75
CA GLU A 71 -3.95 -17.84 -9.08
C GLU A 71 -3.62 -17.63 -7.59
N HIS A 72 -3.83 -16.41 -7.12
CA HIS A 72 -3.71 -16.03 -5.72
C HIS A 72 -5.10 -15.72 -5.18
N GLU A 73 -5.50 -16.45 -4.19
CA GLU A 73 -6.83 -16.36 -3.58
C GLU A 73 -6.97 -15.17 -2.62
N GLN A 74 -8.19 -14.93 -2.15
CA GLN A 74 -8.47 -13.88 -1.18
C GLN A 74 -7.59 -14.01 0.09
N TYR A 75 -7.28 -12.86 0.69
CA TYR A 75 -6.42 -12.67 1.86
C TYR A 75 -4.91 -12.88 1.60
N ASN A 76 -4.50 -13.12 0.37
CA ASN A 76 -3.09 -13.09 0.00
C ASN A 76 -2.59 -11.65 -0.17
N THR A 77 -1.37 -11.41 0.31
CA THR A 77 -0.61 -10.18 0.03
C THR A 77 0.51 -10.51 -0.95
N LEU A 78 0.50 -9.88 -2.11
CA LEU A 78 1.45 -10.09 -3.19
C LEU A 78 2.39 -8.89 -3.24
N VAL A 79 3.59 -9.05 -2.71
CA VAL A 79 4.62 -8.00 -2.76
C VAL A 79 5.21 -7.95 -4.16
N LEU A 80 5.18 -6.77 -4.77
CA LEU A 80 5.73 -6.57 -6.10
C LEU A 80 7.23 -6.28 -5.99
N SER A 81 8.04 -7.10 -6.66
CA SER A 81 9.46 -6.86 -6.75
C SER A 81 9.76 -5.85 -7.87
N ASN A 82 10.67 -4.91 -7.61
CA ASN A 82 11.22 -4.08 -8.66
C ASN A 82 12.43 -4.82 -9.25
N PRO A 83 12.37 -5.31 -10.51
CA PRO A 83 13.48 -6.05 -11.11
C PRO A 83 14.78 -5.22 -11.21
N GLY A 84 14.70 -3.89 -11.16
CA GLY A 84 15.87 -3.01 -11.17
C GLY A 84 16.66 -2.93 -9.86
N LEU A 85 16.12 -3.45 -8.73
CA LEU A 85 16.77 -3.38 -7.42
C LEU A 85 17.58 -4.64 -7.05
N HIS A 86 17.42 -5.75 -7.77
CA HIS A 86 17.99 -7.04 -7.38
C HIS A 86 18.69 -7.82 -8.51
N THR A 87 18.99 -7.20 -9.66
CA THR A 87 19.61 -7.92 -10.76
C THR A 87 21.08 -7.61 -10.91
N ASP A 88 21.92 -8.52 -10.43
CA ASP A 88 23.37 -8.55 -10.75
C ASP A 88 23.67 -9.14 -12.14
N THR A 89 22.64 -9.42 -12.98
CA THR A 89 22.83 -10.06 -14.29
C THR A 89 22.22 -9.24 -15.43
N ALA A 90 23.04 -9.04 -16.47
CA ALA A 90 22.69 -8.26 -17.68
C ALA A 90 21.54 -8.83 -18.52
N ASP A 91 21.10 -10.07 -18.30
CA ASP A 91 20.01 -10.71 -19.04
C ASP A 91 18.61 -10.35 -18.50
N GLU A 92 18.51 -9.99 -17.23
CA GLU A 92 17.24 -9.56 -16.62
C GLU A 92 16.93 -8.09 -16.92
N ALA A 93 17.92 -7.30 -17.27
CA ALA A 93 17.74 -5.91 -17.73
C ALA A 93 16.92 -5.78 -19.03
N LYS A 94 16.74 -6.87 -19.78
CA LYS A 94 15.92 -6.87 -21.00
C LYS A 94 14.41 -6.85 -20.73
N HIS A 95 13.95 -7.27 -19.56
CA HIS A 95 12.55 -7.13 -19.16
C HIS A 95 12.18 -5.72 -18.67
N VAL A 96 13.16 -4.88 -18.35
CA VAL A 96 12.97 -3.48 -17.94
C VAL A 96 12.55 -2.56 -19.10
N LEU A 97 12.49 -3.06 -20.31
CA LEU A 97 12.20 -2.29 -21.54
C LEU A 97 10.72 -2.16 -21.90
N SER A 98 9.76 -2.48 -21.03
CA SER A 98 8.46 -1.86 -21.18
C SER A 98 8.55 -0.43 -20.62
N ASN A 99 8.34 0.55 -21.47
CA ASN A 99 8.38 2.00 -21.16
C ASN A 99 7.36 2.45 -20.10
N ARG A 100 6.82 1.52 -19.29
CA ARG A 100 5.78 1.74 -18.29
C ARG A 100 6.06 0.86 -17.08
N ASP A 101 6.46 1.50 -15.98
CA ASP A 101 6.50 0.84 -14.69
C ASP A 101 5.08 0.59 -14.18
N GLY A 102 4.82 -0.61 -13.70
CA GLY A 102 3.51 -0.96 -13.21
C GLY A 102 3.28 -2.46 -13.10
N VAL A 103 2.07 -2.84 -12.82
CA VAL A 103 1.66 -4.23 -12.64
C VAL A 103 0.42 -4.55 -13.46
N LYS A 104 0.46 -5.64 -14.22
CA LYS A 104 -0.73 -6.24 -14.83
C LYS A 104 -1.36 -7.17 -13.82
N ILE A 105 -2.64 -6.97 -13.57
CA ILE A 105 -3.43 -7.80 -12.67
C ILE A 105 -4.58 -8.37 -13.47
N THR A 106 -4.75 -9.68 -13.45
CA THR A 106 -5.78 -10.40 -14.21
C THR A 106 -6.64 -11.21 -13.25
N ASN A 107 -7.93 -11.25 -13.48
CA ASN A 107 -8.84 -12.20 -12.85
C ASN A 107 -8.95 -13.43 -13.75
N PRO A 108 -8.35 -14.58 -13.42
CA PRO A 108 -8.44 -15.78 -14.23
C PRO A 108 -9.74 -16.58 -14.04
N THR A 109 -10.62 -16.13 -13.13
CA THR A 109 -11.77 -16.92 -12.66
C THR A 109 -13.09 -16.48 -13.29
N GLU A 110 -14.13 -17.31 -13.10
CA GLU A 110 -15.51 -17.04 -13.52
C GLU A 110 -16.28 -16.12 -12.53
N LYS A 111 -15.64 -15.70 -11.44
CA LYS A 111 -16.25 -14.84 -10.42
C LYS A 111 -15.56 -13.48 -10.39
N PRO A 112 -16.27 -12.41 -10.03
CA PRO A 112 -15.63 -11.12 -9.82
C PRO A 112 -14.52 -11.21 -8.76
N ALA A 113 -13.48 -10.40 -8.93
CA ALA A 113 -12.43 -10.22 -7.94
C ALA A 113 -12.35 -8.77 -7.46
N ARG A 114 -11.91 -8.57 -6.22
CA ARG A 114 -11.65 -7.25 -5.64
C ARG A 114 -10.33 -7.26 -4.92
N LEU A 115 -9.57 -6.19 -5.09
CA LEU A 115 -8.22 -6.06 -4.55
C LEU A 115 -7.89 -4.62 -4.20
N ALA A 116 -6.96 -4.46 -3.27
CA ALA A 116 -6.32 -3.20 -2.98
C ALA A 116 -4.92 -3.20 -3.61
N VAL A 117 -4.57 -2.13 -4.32
CA VAL A 117 -3.19 -1.88 -4.76
C VAL A 117 -2.66 -0.72 -3.95
N ILE A 118 -1.53 -0.94 -3.28
CA ILE A 118 -0.90 0.06 -2.44
C ILE A 118 0.54 0.21 -2.90
N ALA A 119 0.95 1.46 -3.13
CA ALA A 119 2.32 1.78 -3.50
C ALA A 119 2.83 2.98 -2.70
N GLY A 120 4.12 2.99 -2.41
CA GLY A 120 4.75 4.05 -1.64
C GLY A 120 6.19 4.30 -2.04
N GLN A 121 6.58 5.56 -2.01
CA GLN A 121 7.96 5.95 -2.23
C GLN A 121 8.83 5.43 -1.07
N PRO A 122 9.97 4.78 -1.35
CA PRO A 122 10.96 4.48 -0.32
C PRO A 122 11.41 5.76 0.38
N LEU A 123 11.40 5.74 1.71
CA LEU A 123 11.76 6.93 2.50
C LEU A 123 13.25 7.01 2.82
N ASP A 124 13.99 5.89 2.72
CA ASP A 124 15.42 5.78 3.07
C ASP A 124 15.77 6.29 4.48
N HIS A 125 14.79 6.27 5.37
CA HIS A 125 14.93 6.71 6.75
C HIS A 125 15.14 5.50 7.68
N LYS A 126 15.94 5.71 8.72
CA LYS A 126 16.00 4.75 9.82
C LYS A 126 14.64 4.64 10.48
N VAL A 127 14.24 3.44 10.84
CA VAL A 127 13.03 3.16 11.59
C VAL A 127 13.43 2.54 12.91
N VAL A 128 13.10 3.24 14.01
CA VAL A 128 13.32 2.77 15.37
C VAL A 128 11.96 2.64 16.04
N GLN A 129 11.61 1.42 16.42
CA GLN A 129 10.35 1.13 17.11
C GLN A 129 10.59 0.78 18.57
N TYR A 130 9.82 1.39 19.46
CA TYR A 130 9.81 1.07 20.88
C TYR A 130 8.39 1.17 21.42
N GLY A 131 7.78 0.05 21.76
CA GLY A 131 6.36 -0.01 22.09
C GLY A 131 5.50 0.59 20.97
N PRO A 132 4.61 1.53 21.27
CA PRO A 132 3.75 2.18 20.28
C PRO A 132 4.45 3.29 19.48
N PHE A 133 5.68 3.68 19.87
CA PHE A 133 6.40 4.77 19.23
C PHE A 133 7.26 4.26 18.06
N VAL A 134 7.18 4.95 16.93
CA VAL A 134 8.01 4.73 15.75
C VAL A 134 8.63 6.07 15.36
N MET A 135 9.95 6.15 15.40
CA MET A 135 10.74 7.36 15.17
C MET A 135 11.93 7.06 14.27
N ASN A 136 12.73 8.08 13.95
CA ASN A 136 13.95 7.91 13.16
C ASN A 136 15.21 7.66 14.03
N SER A 137 15.12 7.92 15.33
CA SER A 137 16.22 7.70 16.28
C SER A 137 15.72 7.30 17.67
N MET A 138 16.59 6.64 18.44
CA MET A 138 16.31 6.33 19.86
C MET A 138 16.16 7.60 20.70
N GLN A 139 16.85 8.68 20.34
CA GLN A 139 16.72 9.95 21.07
C GLN A 139 15.30 10.51 20.94
N GLU A 140 14.72 10.47 19.74
CA GLU A 140 13.32 10.87 19.52
C GLU A 140 12.34 9.96 20.26
N VAL A 141 12.63 8.66 20.36
CA VAL A 141 11.83 7.73 21.15
C VAL A 141 11.85 8.12 22.63
N TYR A 142 13.02 8.40 23.20
CA TYR A 142 13.11 8.84 24.61
C TYR A 142 12.38 10.15 24.83
N GLN A 143 12.51 11.11 23.92
CA GLN A 143 11.78 12.37 24.00
C GLN A 143 10.26 12.14 23.97
N ALA A 144 9.76 11.27 23.08
CA ALA A 144 8.33 10.94 23.00
C ALA A 144 7.81 10.29 24.29
N VAL A 145 8.61 9.41 24.91
CA VAL A 145 8.27 8.79 26.21
C VAL A 145 8.20 9.83 27.33
N GLU A 146 9.17 10.74 27.40
CA GLU A 146 9.17 11.84 28.38
C GLU A 146 7.96 12.75 28.18
N ASP A 147 7.65 13.12 26.94
CA ASP A 147 6.52 13.98 26.60
C ASP A 147 5.19 13.32 26.94
N PHE A 148 5.07 12.02 26.71
CA PHE A 148 3.91 11.24 27.12
C PHE A 148 3.72 11.21 28.63
N GLN A 149 4.81 10.96 29.39
CA GLN A 149 4.78 10.94 30.86
C GLN A 149 4.46 12.30 31.47
N ALA A 150 4.97 13.37 30.85
CA ALA A 150 4.75 14.74 31.27
C ALA A 150 3.42 15.34 30.75
N ALA A 151 2.65 14.60 29.97
CA ALA A 151 1.41 15.04 29.33
C ALA A 151 1.58 16.37 28.59
N ARG A 152 2.60 16.47 27.72
CA ARG A 152 2.93 17.67 26.94
C ARG A 152 3.21 17.31 25.46
N ASN A 153 3.38 18.33 24.60
CA ASN A 153 3.77 18.19 23.20
C ASN A 153 2.86 17.22 22.41
N GLY A 154 1.53 17.40 22.52
CA GLY A 154 0.52 16.57 21.86
C GLY A 154 -0.06 15.46 22.73
N PHE A 155 0.51 15.21 23.93
CA PHE A 155 0.04 14.20 24.88
C PHE A 155 -0.75 14.75 26.07
N GLU A 156 -1.23 15.99 26.01
CA GLU A 156 -1.93 16.68 27.11
C GLU A 156 -3.17 15.91 27.59
N ARG A 157 -3.76 15.11 26.72
CA ARG A 157 -4.93 14.28 27.01
C ARG A 157 -4.60 12.86 27.46
N ALA A 158 -3.34 12.44 27.40
CA ALA A 158 -2.95 11.05 27.60
C ALA A 158 -3.38 10.50 28.97
N ALA A 159 -3.28 11.30 30.02
CA ALA A 159 -3.64 10.88 31.37
C ALA A 159 -5.16 10.71 31.61
N SER A 160 -5.99 11.39 30.82
CA SER A 160 -7.45 11.40 31.01
C SER A 160 -8.21 10.63 29.94
N TRP A 161 -7.56 10.30 28.82
CA TRP A 161 -8.23 9.64 27.69
C TRP A 161 -8.49 8.16 27.99
N GLN A 162 -9.70 7.72 27.71
CA GLN A 162 -10.10 6.32 27.77
C GLN A 162 -10.91 5.98 26.54
N SER A 163 -10.66 4.78 25.97
CA SER A 163 -11.47 4.23 24.89
C SER A 163 -12.90 3.93 25.39
N GLU A 164 -13.91 4.23 24.59
CA GLU A 164 -15.30 3.87 24.90
C GLU A 164 -15.48 2.34 25.08
N ILE A 165 -14.80 1.56 24.24
CA ILE A 165 -14.84 0.08 24.33
C ILE A 165 -13.94 -0.48 25.45
N GLY A 166 -13.02 0.32 25.99
CA GLY A 166 -12.15 -0.05 27.10
C GLY A 166 -12.71 0.29 28.49
N LYS A 167 -13.89 0.91 28.57
CA LYS A 167 -14.55 1.15 29.84
C LYS A 167 -15.07 -0.17 30.41
N PRO A 168 -14.85 -0.45 31.71
CA PRO A 168 -15.42 -1.64 32.32
C PRO A 168 -16.95 -1.59 32.18
N LEU A 169 -17.54 -2.70 31.73
CA LEU A 169 -18.99 -2.88 31.73
C LEU A 169 -19.49 -2.61 33.18
N ARG A 170 -20.33 -1.59 33.33
CA ARG A 170 -21.01 -1.38 34.61
C ARG A 170 -21.96 -2.56 34.78
N MET A 171 -21.59 -3.48 35.70
CA MET A 171 -22.50 -4.50 36.21
C MET A 171 -23.55 -3.85 37.12
#